data_a25484a5dde0f6837adfaae17a9287ff
#
_entry.id   a25484a5dde0f6837adfaae17a9287ff
#
_cell.length_a   1.000
_cell.length_b   1.000
_cell.length_c   1.000
_cell.angle_alpha   90.00
_cell.angle_beta   90.00
_cell.angle_gamma   90.00
#
_symmetry.space_group_name_H-M   'P 1'
#
loop_
_entity.id
_entity.type
_entity.pdbx_description
1 polymer ?
#
loop_
_entity_poly.entity_id
_entity_poly.type
_entity_poly.pdbx_seq_one_letter_code
_entity_poly.pdbx_strand_id
1 'polypeptide(L)'
;MRDVDFSGSTVVVTGGACGIGRAIAEAFAAAGARVAVLDVKHEETASLLEELPGEGHLCVTGNAGVEEDVRSFAEKVLECFGRVDVLVNNACITRRGILSGCSFEEFNEVLRVGVSAPYLLSLLFRDHFSRGAS
;
A
#
# COMPACT_ATOMS: atom_id res chain seq x y z
N MET A 1 14.55 21.34 -8.14
CA MET A 1 14.23 19.93 -7.83
C MET A 1 14.33 19.15 -9.12
N ARG A 2 15.07 18.08 -9.17
CA ARG A 2 15.08 17.24 -10.38
C ARG A 2 13.72 16.60 -10.50
N ASP A 3 13.08 16.73 -11.66
CA ASP A 3 11.87 15.97 -11.96
C ASP A 3 12.25 14.49 -11.98
N VAL A 4 11.81 13.76 -10.99
CA VAL A 4 12.03 12.31 -10.91
C VAL A 4 10.95 11.66 -11.77
N ASP A 5 11.36 10.90 -12.76
CA ASP A 5 10.47 10.18 -13.67
C ASP A 5 10.31 8.73 -13.22
N PHE A 6 9.08 8.34 -12.90
CA PHE A 6 8.69 6.97 -12.57
C PHE A 6 7.85 6.29 -13.66
N SER A 7 7.90 6.82 -14.88
CA SER A 7 7.19 6.22 -16.02
C SER A 7 7.56 4.75 -16.20
N GLY A 8 6.56 3.89 -16.30
CA GLY A 8 6.73 2.44 -16.40
C GLY A 8 7.00 1.71 -15.08
N SER A 9 7.14 2.44 -13.97
CA SER A 9 7.29 1.84 -12.65
C SER A 9 5.95 1.47 -12.02
N THR A 10 5.95 0.43 -11.21
CA THR A 10 4.82 0.01 -10.37
C THR A 10 5.14 0.30 -8.91
N VAL A 11 4.28 1.06 -8.27
CA VAL A 11 4.40 1.46 -6.86
C VAL A 11 3.22 0.92 -6.06
N VAL A 12 3.50 0.23 -4.97
CA VAL A 12 2.50 -0.29 -4.05
C VAL A 12 2.50 0.54 -2.78
N VAL A 13 1.33 1.00 -2.34
CA VAL A 13 1.16 1.79 -1.11
C VAL A 13 0.08 1.17 -0.24
N THR A 14 0.41 0.80 0.99
CA THR A 14 -0.60 0.40 1.98
C THR A 14 -1.04 1.62 2.79
N GLY A 15 -2.35 1.69 3.11
CA GLY A 15 -2.91 2.87 3.77
C GLY A 15 -2.90 4.11 2.88
N GLY A 16 -3.08 3.92 1.58
CA GLY A 16 -2.90 4.97 0.58
C GLY A 16 -4.14 5.82 0.27
N ALA A 17 -5.30 5.55 0.89
CA ALA A 17 -6.53 6.25 0.55
C ALA A 17 -6.67 7.63 1.21
N CYS A 18 -5.91 7.91 2.25
CA CYS A 18 -5.95 9.21 2.94
C CYS A 18 -4.60 9.58 3.57
N GLY A 19 -4.49 10.83 4.02
CA GLY A 19 -3.33 11.35 4.75
C GLY A 19 -2.01 11.24 3.98
N ILE A 20 -0.97 10.81 4.68
CA ILE A 20 0.40 10.69 4.16
C ILE A 20 0.45 9.66 3.01
N GLY A 21 -0.20 8.52 3.17
CA GLY A 21 -0.23 7.48 2.14
C GLY A 21 -0.85 7.95 0.83
N ARG A 22 -1.94 8.74 0.91
CA ARG A 22 -2.57 9.35 -0.27
C ARG A 22 -1.62 10.34 -0.96
N ALA A 23 -0.99 11.22 -0.21
CA ALA A 23 -0.03 12.16 -0.78
C ALA A 23 1.15 11.45 -1.48
N ILE A 24 1.61 10.33 -0.93
CA ILE A 24 2.63 9.48 -1.55
C ILE A 24 2.10 8.87 -2.86
N ALA A 25 0.90 8.29 -2.86
CA ALA A 25 0.28 7.71 -4.04
C ALA A 25 0.11 8.74 -5.17
N GLU A 26 -0.41 9.92 -4.84
CA GLU A 26 -0.59 11.03 -5.78
C GLU A 26 0.75 11.52 -6.35
N ALA A 27 1.79 11.62 -5.52
CA ALA A 27 3.11 12.06 -5.97
C ALA A 27 3.75 11.06 -6.95
N PHE A 28 3.67 9.76 -6.68
CA PHE A 28 4.16 8.74 -7.61
C PHE A 28 3.34 8.69 -8.91
N ALA A 29 2.02 8.79 -8.82
CA ALA A 29 1.17 8.84 -10.00
C ALA A 29 1.47 10.07 -10.87
N ALA A 30 1.65 11.25 -10.26
CA ALA A 30 2.05 12.47 -10.96
C ALA A 30 3.44 12.36 -11.61
N ALA A 31 4.32 11.53 -11.06
CA ALA A 31 5.64 11.23 -11.64
C ALA A 31 5.60 10.10 -12.71
N GLY A 32 4.41 9.65 -13.10
CA GLY A 32 4.22 8.69 -14.19
C GLY A 32 4.14 7.21 -13.77
N ALA A 33 4.18 6.90 -12.48
CA ALA A 33 4.05 5.53 -12.00
C ALA A 33 2.61 5.00 -12.12
N ARG A 34 2.47 3.69 -12.29
CA ARG A 34 1.23 2.99 -11.98
C ARG A 34 1.22 2.68 -10.48
N VAL A 35 0.15 3.03 -9.80
CA VAL A 35 0.05 2.92 -8.35
C VAL A 35 -1.00 1.88 -7.98
N ALA A 36 -0.65 0.98 -7.05
CA ALA A 36 -1.56 0.04 -6.42
C ALA A 36 -1.72 0.41 -4.93
N VAL A 37 -2.95 0.56 -4.48
CA VAL A 37 -3.28 0.97 -3.11
C VAL A 37 -4.13 -0.10 -2.43
N LEU A 38 -3.79 -0.42 -1.19
CA LEU A 38 -4.62 -1.18 -0.24
C LEU A 38 -5.02 -0.28 0.92
N ASP A 39 -6.31 -0.13 1.17
CA ASP A 39 -6.83 0.61 2.32
C ASP A 39 -8.17 0.03 2.80
N VAL A 40 -8.47 0.19 4.08
CA VAL A 40 -9.76 -0.27 4.66
C VAL A 40 -10.92 0.65 4.32
N LYS A 41 -10.65 1.89 3.95
CA LYS A 41 -11.64 2.93 3.72
C LYS A 41 -12.19 2.85 2.30
N HIS A 42 -13.35 2.21 2.15
CA HIS A 42 -13.93 1.93 0.84
C HIS A 42 -14.21 3.18 0.00
N GLU A 43 -14.85 4.19 0.58
CA GLU A 43 -15.23 5.42 -0.16
C GLU A 43 -14.00 6.21 -0.58
N GLU A 44 -13.03 6.38 0.32
CA GLU A 44 -11.77 7.09 0.03
C GLU A 44 -10.92 6.33 -0.98
N THR A 45 -10.94 5.00 -0.95
CA THR A 45 -10.24 4.16 -1.91
C THR A 45 -10.83 4.30 -3.32
N ALA A 46 -12.17 4.33 -3.44
CA ALA A 46 -12.86 4.56 -4.69
C ALA A 46 -12.62 5.97 -5.24
N SER A 47 -12.69 6.99 -4.37
CA SER A 47 -12.40 8.38 -4.72
C SER A 47 -10.96 8.56 -5.20
N LEU A 48 -10.01 7.93 -4.52
CA LEU A 48 -8.61 7.98 -4.93
C LEU A 48 -8.39 7.45 -6.35
N LEU A 49 -9.01 6.34 -6.71
CA LEU A 49 -8.86 5.74 -8.04
C LEU A 49 -9.32 6.70 -9.15
N GLU A 50 -10.37 7.49 -8.90
CA GLU A 50 -10.87 8.48 -9.85
C GLU A 50 -9.99 9.74 -9.93
N GLU A 51 -9.30 10.07 -8.86
CA GLU A 51 -8.54 11.32 -8.72
C GLU A 51 -7.04 11.17 -9.02
N LEU A 52 -6.49 9.95 -9.03
CA LEU A 52 -5.08 9.73 -9.32
C LEU A 52 -4.71 10.21 -10.73
N PRO A 53 -3.64 11.01 -10.88
CA PRO A 53 -3.14 11.41 -12.20
C PRO A 53 -2.70 10.19 -13.02
N GLY A 54 -2.98 10.22 -14.32
CA GLY A 54 -2.61 9.13 -15.24
C GLY A 54 -3.64 8.00 -15.27
N GLU A 55 -3.21 6.84 -15.71
CA GLU A 55 -4.08 5.69 -15.98
C GLU A 55 -3.47 4.38 -15.47
N GLY A 56 -4.29 3.35 -15.36
CA GLY A 56 -3.85 2.00 -15.05
C GLY A 56 -3.52 1.76 -13.59
N HIS A 57 -4.10 2.56 -12.68
CA HIS A 57 -3.96 2.35 -11.24
C HIS A 57 -4.89 1.24 -10.73
N LEU A 58 -4.54 0.69 -9.57
CA LEU A 58 -5.31 -0.33 -8.87
C LEU A 58 -5.55 0.12 -7.42
N CYS A 59 -6.80 0.30 -7.04
CA CYS A 59 -7.15 0.60 -5.66
C CYS A 59 -8.07 -0.49 -5.11
N VAL A 60 -7.67 -1.12 -4.03
CA VAL A 60 -8.37 -2.26 -3.42
C VAL A 60 -8.74 -1.93 -1.99
N THR A 61 -10.00 -2.16 -1.66
CA THR A 61 -10.45 -2.10 -0.27
C THR A 61 -10.13 -3.41 0.42
N GLY A 62 -9.42 -3.34 1.54
CA GLY A 62 -9.03 -4.50 2.33
C GLY A 62 -8.24 -4.09 3.57
N ASN A 63 -8.12 -5.03 4.50
CA ASN A 63 -7.46 -4.80 5.78
C ASN A 63 -6.05 -5.39 5.77
N ALA A 64 -5.03 -4.56 5.91
CA ALA A 64 -3.63 -5.01 6.01
C ALA A 64 -3.37 -5.89 7.25
N GLY A 65 -4.23 -5.86 8.25
CA GLY A 65 -4.18 -6.74 9.41
C GLY A 65 -4.78 -8.14 9.18
N VAL A 66 -5.33 -8.40 7.99
CA VAL A 66 -5.93 -9.69 7.60
C VAL A 66 -5.08 -10.34 6.52
N GLU A 67 -4.50 -11.49 6.82
CA GLU A 67 -3.57 -12.18 5.91
C GLU A 67 -4.18 -12.46 4.54
N GLU A 68 -5.43 -12.91 4.50
CA GLU A 68 -6.15 -13.21 3.26
C GLU A 68 -6.31 -11.97 2.37
N ASP A 69 -6.63 -10.81 2.97
CA ASP A 69 -6.75 -9.54 2.23
C ASP A 69 -5.40 -9.12 1.65
N VAL A 70 -4.32 -9.27 2.40
CA VAL A 70 -2.95 -8.95 1.94
C VAL A 70 -2.55 -9.86 0.77
N ARG A 71 -2.81 -11.17 0.88
CA ARG A 71 -2.52 -12.13 -0.20
C ARG A 71 -3.34 -11.84 -1.45
N SER A 72 -4.63 -11.62 -1.30
CA SER A 72 -5.52 -11.28 -2.43
C SER A 72 -5.10 -9.98 -3.11
N PHE A 73 -4.70 -8.97 -2.34
CA PHE A 73 -4.17 -7.73 -2.89
C PHE A 73 -2.88 -7.95 -3.69
N ALA A 74 -1.92 -8.71 -3.13
CA ALA A 74 -0.67 -9.00 -3.82
C ALA A 74 -0.90 -9.77 -5.13
N GLU A 75 -1.80 -10.74 -5.15
CA GLU A 75 -2.20 -11.46 -6.37
C GLU A 75 -2.74 -10.50 -7.44
N LYS A 76 -3.64 -9.60 -7.08
CA LYS A 76 -4.19 -8.59 -8.00
C LYS A 76 -3.12 -7.67 -8.55
N VAL A 77 -2.17 -7.23 -7.72
CA VAL A 77 -1.04 -6.41 -8.16
C VAL A 77 -0.20 -7.15 -9.20
N LEU A 78 0.15 -8.41 -8.93
CA LEU A 78 0.97 -9.21 -9.84
C LEU A 78 0.23 -9.59 -11.13
N GLU A 79 -1.07 -9.86 -11.07
CA GLU A 79 -1.90 -10.08 -12.26
C GLU A 79 -2.00 -8.83 -13.14
N CYS A 80 -2.18 -7.65 -12.54
CA CYS A 80 -2.32 -6.40 -13.28
C CYS A 80 -1.00 -5.86 -13.81
N PHE A 81 0.08 -5.97 -13.04
CA PHE A 81 1.35 -5.29 -13.33
C PHE A 81 2.53 -6.21 -13.59
N GLY A 82 2.53 -7.41 -13.02
CA GLY A 82 3.58 -8.42 -13.18
C GLY A 82 4.90 -8.09 -12.48
N ARG A 83 5.04 -6.88 -11.91
CA ARG A 83 6.25 -6.41 -11.23
C ARG A 83 5.93 -5.38 -10.16
N VAL A 84 6.84 -5.19 -9.24
CA VAL A 84 6.83 -4.11 -8.25
C VAL A 84 8.19 -3.44 -8.25
N ASP A 85 8.23 -2.13 -8.32
CA ASP A 85 9.46 -1.34 -8.26
C ASP A 85 9.65 -0.69 -6.90
N VAL A 86 8.54 -0.27 -6.28
CA VAL A 86 8.54 0.36 -4.95
C VAL A 86 7.42 -0.20 -4.11
N LEU A 87 7.72 -0.59 -2.88
CA LEU A 87 6.74 -0.97 -1.86
C LEU A 87 6.81 0.03 -0.70
N VAL A 88 5.72 0.78 -0.50
CA VAL A 88 5.56 1.74 0.60
C VAL A 88 4.67 1.14 1.68
N ASN A 89 5.28 0.67 2.75
CA ASN A 89 4.59 0.16 3.92
C ASN A 89 4.19 1.32 4.83
N ASN A 90 3.04 1.96 4.52
CA ASN A 90 2.54 3.13 5.22
C ASN A 90 1.35 2.84 6.15
N ALA A 91 0.59 1.78 5.90
CA ALA A 91 -0.55 1.44 6.75
C ALA A 91 -0.12 1.28 8.21
N CYS A 92 -0.82 1.95 9.10
CA CYS A 92 -0.63 1.80 10.54
C CYS A 92 -1.95 1.99 11.28
N ILE A 93 -2.04 1.37 12.44
CA ILE A 93 -3.10 1.62 13.41
C ILE A 93 -2.46 2.21 14.65
N THR A 94 -2.98 3.34 15.11
CA THR A 94 -2.59 3.93 16.38
C THR A 94 -3.74 3.78 17.36
N ARG A 95 -3.50 3.15 18.49
CA ARG A 95 -4.45 3.11 19.60
C ARG A 95 -4.06 4.19 20.59
N ARG A 96 -4.88 5.23 20.68
CA ARG A 96 -4.72 6.26 21.71
C ARG A 96 -5.24 5.70 23.03
N GLY A 97 -4.36 5.40 23.93
CA GLY A 97 -4.72 4.94 25.25
C GLY A 97 -3.51 4.79 26.14
N ILE A 98 -3.75 4.81 27.44
CA ILE A 98 -2.75 4.45 28.43
C ILE A 98 -2.39 2.98 28.19
N LEU A 99 -1.15 2.60 28.41
CA LEU A 99 -0.65 1.22 28.23
C LEU A 99 -1.55 0.17 28.91
N SER A 100 -2.24 0.55 29.99
CA SER A 100 -3.20 -0.27 30.74
C SER A 100 -4.58 -0.42 30.06
N GLY A 101 -4.88 0.34 29.00
CA GLY A 101 -6.17 0.31 28.32
C GLY A 101 -6.19 -0.44 26.99
N CYS A 102 -5.04 -0.95 26.53
CA CYS A 102 -4.95 -1.73 25.30
C CYS A 102 -5.10 -3.23 25.60
N SER A 103 -6.08 -3.88 24.98
CA SER A 103 -6.24 -5.34 25.09
C SER A 103 -5.15 -6.10 24.33
N PHE A 104 -4.97 -7.36 24.67
CA PHE A 104 -4.03 -8.23 23.94
C PHE A 104 -4.38 -8.31 22.43
N GLU A 105 -5.66 -8.40 22.09
CA GLU A 105 -6.11 -8.44 20.69
C GLU A 105 -5.85 -7.10 19.97
N GLU A 106 -6.12 -5.98 20.60
CA GLU A 106 -5.81 -4.66 20.03
C GLU A 106 -4.31 -4.47 19.80
N PHE A 107 -3.48 -4.94 20.72
CA PHE A 107 -2.02 -4.94 20.55
C PHE A 107 -1.60 -5.80 19.35
N ASN A 108 -2.14 -7.01 19.25
CA ASN A 108 -1.86 -7.90 18.12
C ASN A 108 -2.33 -7.34 16.78
N GLU A 109 -3.46 -6.63 16.76
CA GLU A 109 -3.93 -5.95 15.55
C GLU A 109 -2.94 -4.89 15.08
N VAL A 110 -2.42 -4.08 15.99
CA VAL A 110 -1.37 -3.09 15.66
C VAL A 110 -0.13 -3.77 15.05
N LEU A 111 0.31 -4.89 15.63
CA LEU A 111 1.44 -5.67 15.10
C LEU A 111 1.13 -6.29 13.72
N ARG A 112 -0.07 -6.80 13.52
CA ARG A 112 -0.46 -7.36 12.22
C ARG A 112 -0.37 -6.32 11.11
N VAL A 113 -0.89 -5.12 11.33
CA VAL A 113 -0.86 -4.04 10.34
C VAL A 113 0.54 -3.45 10.18
N GLY A 114 1.25 -3.20 11.27
CA GLY A 114 2.51 -2.45 11.26
C GLY A 114 3.76 -3.32 11.05
N VAL A 115 3.68 -4.62 11.27
CA VAL A 115 4.83 -5.55 11.21
C VAL A 115 4.56 -6.73 10.29
N SER A 116 3.47 -7.47 10.52
CA SER A 116 3.19 -8.69 9.77
C SER A 116 2.85 -8.42 8.30
N ALA A 117 2.06 -7.39 8.00
CA ALA A 117 1.73 -7.03 6.63
C ALA A 117 2.96 -6.58 5.82
N PRO A 118 3.84 -5.68 6.32
CA PRO A 118 5.10 -5.36 5.66
C PRO A 118 5.98 -6.59 5.37
N TYR A 119 6.10 -7.49 6.34
CA TYR A 119 6.83 -8.75 6.15
C TYR A 119 6.22 -9.59 5.03
N LEU A 120 4.90 -9.82 5.08
CA LEU A 120 4.22 -10.66 4.11
C LEU A 120 4.28 -10.08 2.69
N LEU A 121 4.02 -8.78 2.52
CA LEU A 121 4.12 -8.11 1.22
C LEU A 121 5.54 -8.16 0.65
N SER A 122 6.55 -7.94 1.49
CA SER A 122 7.95 -8.05 1.07
C SER A 122 8.28 -9.46 0.60
N LEU A 123 7.75 -10.48 1.29
CA LEU A 123 7.92 -11.89 0.91
C LEU A 123 7.21 -12.21 -0.41
N LEU A 124 5.95 -11.78 -0.56
CA LEU A 124 5.14 -12.07 -1.75
C LEU A 124 5.67 -11.38 -3.02
N PHE A 125 6.24 -10.19 -2.88
CA PHE A 125 6.82 -9.43 -3.99
C PHE A 125 8.31 -9.71 -4.23
N ARG A 126 8.97 -10.46 -3.38
CA ARG A 126 10.43 -10.68 -3.39
C ARG A 126 10.99 -10.99 -4.77
N ASP A 127 10.37 -11.92 -5.49
CA ASP A 127 10.86 -12.37 -6.80
C ASP A 127 10.36 -11.49 -7.96
N HIS A 128 9.54 -10.49 -7.66
CA HIS A 128 8.92 -9.57 -8.61
C HIS A 128 9.45 -8.15 -8.53
N PHE A 129 10.36 -7.86 -7.60
CA PHE A 129 11.05 -6.58 -7.58
C PHE A 129 11.95 -6.48 -8.81
N SER A 130 11.90 -5.34 -9.49
CA SER A 130 12.72 -5.10 -10.66
C SER A 130 14.20 -5.12 -10.30
N ARG A 131 15.01 -5.82 -11.09
CA ARG A 131 16.46 -5.80 -10.94
C ARG A 131 16.97 -4.41 -11.32
N GLY A 132 17.56 -3.71 -10.38
CA GLY A 132 18.07 -2.36 -10.55
C GLY A 132 17.25 -1.26 -9.87
N ALA A 133 16.19 -1.59 -9.15
CA ALA A 133 15.60 -0.68 -8.17
C ALA A 133 16.56 -0.56 -7.00
N SER A 134 17.32 0.51 -6.97
CA SER A 134 18.22 0.89 -5.86
C SER A 134 17.54 1.91 -4.99
#